data_ca6dce0ca37e4a1dcb1a8922b69d66a1
#
_entry.id   ca6dce0ca37e4a1dcb1a8922b69d66a1
#
_cell.length_a   1.000
_cell.length_b   1.000
_cell.length_c   1.000
_cell.angle_alpha   90.00
_cell.angle_beta   90.00
_cell.angle_gamma   90.00
#
_symmetry.space_group_name_H-M   'P 1'
#
loop_
_entity.id
_entity.type
_entity.pdbx_description
1 polymer ?
#
loop_
_entity_poly.entity_id
_entity_poly.type
_entity_poly.pdbx_seq_one_letter_code
_entity_poly.pdbx_strand_id
1 'polypeptide(L)'
;MNLDEMKFPTDISGLSLNETRQLAYEIRKFLIKSVSKTGGHLASNLGVVELTLALYSVFDFEKDRLIWDVGHQSYVHKILSGRKDEFDTLRNFGGISGFPKTTESVYDAFNTGHSSTSASAAVGIARGRDLAKEDYDVIAVFGDGALTGGMIFEALNDAGHSNSKVIFILNDNEMSIANNVGGLAQYLQKIRQTPEYFKSKDRIEDFLSKLPIGAEIATNTAKKAKDTLRKKVIPNTLFDNLGLNYIGPVDGHDIEALKVVLERAKMSDNSSFIHIRTKKGKGYKPAEKNPELYHGISAGAKNPTNTVDYSAVFGNALINIAESNEKVCAITGAMPLGTGLNAFSEIYPDRFFDVGIAEQHAVTMAAGLAISGYIPVVPLYSTFMQRAYDQILHDVCLQNLHVVLCADRAGIVGQDGETHQGMYDIAYLSSMPNMTILSPSSFRELEEMLDYAVNEHTGPIAIRYPRGNCQVDMECNFTPYKSNLVKTGNDIVIFSSGRILKTAKAVSEKLDATLVALPTLFPLDSEEVLNYTKDAKLVVTIEDGTKTGGLGSLIASLNSESNHPVPMLICAFPDVPIIHGTASELDKYYNMHADSIIRRIEEKLNG
;
A
#
# COMPACT_ATOMS: atom_id res chain seq x y z
N MET A 1 -7.33 22.85 -28.01
CA MET A 1 -6.61 21.56 -28.17
C MET A 1 -7.58 20.48 -27.75
N ASN A 2 -7.76 19.46 -28.57
CA ASN A 2 -8.69 18.36 -28.29
C ASN A 2 -7.86 17.12 -27.88
N LEU A 3 -8.01 16.67 -26.63
CA LEU A 3 -7.29 15.49 -26.10
C LEU A 3 -7.52 14.23 -26.94
N ASP A 4 -8.67 14.11 -27.61
CA ASP A 4 -9.04 12.94 -28.42
C ASP A 4 -8.33 12.90 -29.78
N GLU A 5 -7.73 14.00 -30.22
CA GLU A 5 -6.98 14.11 -31.47
C GLU A 5 -5.47 13.93 -31.30
N MET A 6 -4.99 13.91 -30.04
CA MET A 6 -3.56 13.82 -29.73
C MET A 6 -3.06 12.37 -29.69
N LYS A 7 -1.87 12.19 -30.27
CA LYS A 7 -1.13 10.92 -30.26
C LYS A 7 -0.02 11.00 -29.22
N PHE A 8 -0.18 10.28 -28.12
CA PHE A 8 0.81 10.24 -27.04
C PHE A 8 1.78 9.06 -27.21
N PRO A 9 3.06 9.27 -26.81
CA PRO A 9 3.67 10.50 -26.27
C PRO A 9 4.13 11.51 -27.34
N THR A 10 4.09 11.17 -28.62
CA THR A 10 4.74 11.89 -29.71
C THR A 10 4.39 13.40 -29.76
N ASP A 11 3.12 13.74 -29.53
CA ASP A 11 2.64 15.12 -29.67
C ASP A 11 2.99 16.04 -28.50
N ILE A 12 3.69 15.55 -27.46
CA ILE A 12 4.09 16.37 -26.32
C ILE A 12 5.33 17.20 -26.63
N SER A 13 6.27 16.60 -27.38
CA SER A 13 7.50 17.28 -27.78
C SER A 13 7.19 18.38 -28.80
N GLY A 14 7.40 19.63 -28.43
CA GLY A 14 7.15 20.76 -29.34
C GLY A 14 5.94 21.61 -28.98
N LEU A 15 5.16 21.24 -27.97
CA LEU A 15 4.09 22.10 -27.46
C LEU A 15 4.65 23.39 -26.86
N SER A 16 4.06 24.51 -27.24
CA SER A 16 4.29 25.79 -26.56
C SER A 16 3.77 25.73 -25.12
N LEU A 17 4.24 26.63 -24.25
CA LEU A 17 3.78 26.72 -22.87
C LEU A 17 2.26 26.87 -22.74
N ASN A 18 1.65 27.68 -23.64
CA ASN A 18 0.19 27.87 -23.62
C ASN A 18 -0.56 26.60 -24.02
N GLU A 19 -0.06 25.86 -25.01
CA GLU A 19 -0.63 24.57 -25.42
C GLU A 19 -0.48 23.54 -24.31
N THR A 20 0.67 23.47 -23.63
CA THR A 20 0.89 22.56 -22.49
C THR A 20 -0.06 22.88 -21.33
N ARG A 21 -0.31 24.18 -21.03
CA ARG A 21 -1.31 24.60 -20.02
C ARG A 21 -2.73 24.21 -20.41
N GLN A 22 -3.08 24.35 -21.69
CA GLN A 22 -4.38 23.90 -22.18
C GLN A 22 -4.52 22.37 -22.10
N LEU A 23 -3.47 21.63 -22.44
CA LEU A 23 -3.43 20.17 -22.31
C LEU A 23 -3.61 19.76 -20.83
N ALA A 24 -2.95 20.42 -19.89
CA ALA A 24 -3.12 20.16 -18.46
C ALA A 24 -4.57 20.34 -17.99
N TYR A 25 -5.27 21.35 -18.50
CA TYR A 25 -6.69 21.57 -18.22
C TYR A 25 -7.57 20.44 -18.78
N GLU A 26 -7.36 20.00 -20.03
CA GLU A 26 -8.15 18.93 -20.65
C GLU A 26 -7.89 17.57 -19.98
N ILE A 27 -6.64 17.25 -19.60
CA ILE A 27 -6.31 16.06 -18.83
C ILE A 27 -7.06 16.04 -17.49
N ARG A 28 -7.13 17.16 -16.77
CA ARG A 28 -7.91 17.24 -15.52
C ARG A 28 -9.39 16.95 -15.73
N LYS A 29 -9.99 17.55 -16.75
CA LYS A 29 -11.41 17.27 -17.08
C LYS A 29 -11.65 15.80 -17.38
N PHE A 30 -10.74 15.20 -18.15
CA PHE A 30 -10.80 13.79 -18.50
C PHE A 30 -10.68 12.91 -17.25
N LEU A 31 -9.70 13.16 -16.38
CA LEU A 31 -9.51 12.42 -15.12
C LEU A 31 -10.73 12.51 -14.21
N ILE A 32 -11.28 13.72 -14.00
CA ILE A 32 -12.47 13.90 -13.18
C ILE A 32 -13.62 13.05 -13.72
N LYS A 33 -13.87 13.08 -15.05
CA LYS A 33 -14.93 12.32 -15.69
C LYS A 33 -14.70 10.81 -15.58
N SER A 34 -13.52 10.32 -15.96
CA SER A 34 -13.22 8.89 -16.03
C SER A 34 -13.16 8.26 -14.64
N VAL A 35 -12.42 8.86 -13.70
CA VAL A 35 -12.26 8.31 -12.35
C VAL A 35 -13.56 8.39 -11.54
N SER A 36 -14.43 9.37 -11.79
CA SER A 36 -15.77 9.38 -11.19
C SER A 36 -16.64 8.20 -11.67
N LYS A 37 -16.38 7.67 -12.87
CA LYS A 37 -17.11 6.53 -13.45
C LYS A 37 -16.54 5.19 -12.95
N THR A 38 -15.22 5.02 -13.00
CA THR A 38 -14.53 3.75 -12.71
C THR A 38 -14.12 3.58 -11.25
N GLY A 39 -14.06 4.68 -10.50
CA GLY A 39 -13.38 4.73 -9.21
C GLY A 39 -11.87 4.89 -9.38
N GLY A 40 -11.16 5.12 -8.28
CA GLY A 40 -9.71 5.24 -8.28
C GLY A 40 -9.18 6.45 -7.52
N HIS A 41 -7.89 6.76 -7.71
CA HIS A 41 -7.17 7.79 -6.97
C HIS A 41 -7.25 9.14 -7.70
N LEU A 42 -8.25 9.97 -7.35
CA LEU A 42 -8.49 11.22 -8.08
C LEU A 42 -7.59 12.37 -7.62
N ALA A 43 -7.59 12.69 -6.33
CA ALA A 43 -6.92 13.89 -5.80
C ALA A 43 -5.40 13.88 -6.04
N SER A 44 -4.75 12.73 -5.89
CA SER A 44 -3.31 12.56 -6.11
C SER A 44 -2.93 12.80 -7.57
N ASN A 45 -3.73 12.28 -8.52
CA ASN A 45 -3.49 12.46 -9.95
C ASN A 45 -3.70 13.91 -10.41
N LEU A 46 -4.71 14.61 -9.88
CA LEU A 46 -4.94 16.03 -10.18
C LEU A 46 -3.77 16.91 -9.71
N GLY A 47 -3.04 16.48 -8.68
CA GLY A 47 -1.90 17.21 -8.14
C GLY A 47 -0.63 17.15 -8.98
N VAL A 48 -0.48 16.16 -9.85
CA VAL A 48 0.80 15.89 -10.59
C VAL A 48 0.71 16.09 -12.10
N VAL A 49 -0.34 16.74 -12.59
CA VAL A 49 -0.56 16.91 -14.04
C VAL A 49 0.59 17.70 -14.67
N GLU A 50 0.94 18.86 -14.13
CA GLU A 50 2.03 19.71 -14.65
C GLU A 50 3.39 19.01 -14.51
N LEU A 51 3.64 18.35 -13.38
CA LEU A 51 4.87 17.58 -13.18
C LEU A 51 5.02 16.51 -14.27
N THR A 52 3.98 15.72 -14.53
CA THR A 52 4.05 14.65 -15.51
C THR A 52 4.25 15.18 -16.92
N LEU A 53 3.59 16.30 -17.28
CA LEU A 53 3.80 16.96 -18.57
C LEU A 53 5.23 17.52 -18.70
N ALA A 54 5.79 18.09 -17.64
CA ALA A 54 7.17 18.57 -17.65
C ALA A 54 8.17 17.41 -17.80
N LEU A 55 7.93 16.28 -17.10
CA LEU A 55 8.73 15.06 -17.25
C LEU A 55 8.75 14.57 -18.70
N TYR A 56 7.58 14.43 -19.35
CA TYR A 56 7.48 14.00 -20.74
C TYR A 56 8.03 15.03 -21.74
N SER A 57 8.21 16.29 -21.34
CA SER A 57 8.83 17.31 -22.18
C SER A 57 10.36 17.30 -22.13
N VAL A 58 10.96 16.72 -21.09
CA VAL A 58 12.41 16.72 -20.83
C VAL A 58 13.05 15.36 -21.07
N PHE A 59 12.32 14.28 -20.77
CA PHE A 59 12.80 12.91 -20.82
C PHE A 59 12.09 12.10 -21.90
N ASP A 60 12.80 11.14 -22.46
CA ASP A 60 12.30 10.16 -23.42
C ASP A 60 12.08 8.82 -22.72
N PHE A 61 10.84 8.53 -22.33
CA PHE A 61 10.53 7.31 -21.57
C PHE A 61 10.47 6.02 -22.42
N GLU A 62 10.74 6.07 -23.71
CA GLU A 62 11.14 4.89 -24.47
C GLU A 62 12.56 4.42 -24.05
N LYS A 63 13.43 5.38 -23.72
CA LYS A 63 14.81 5.17 -23.29
C LYS A 63 14.98 5.30 -21.77
N ASP A 64 14.53 6.42 -21.20
CA ASP A 64 14.67 6.76 -19.80
C ASP A 64 13.71 5.93 -18.91
N ARG A 65 13.99 5.81 -17.63
CA ARG A 65 13.21 5.00 -16.70
C ARG A 65 12.55 5.86 -15.63
N LEU A 66 11.21 5.87 -15.62
CA LEU A 66 10.40 6.59 -14.65
C LEU A 66 9.74 5.60 -13.68
N ILE A 67 9.97 5.80 -12.39
CA ILE A 67 9.40 4.98 -11.33
C ILE A 67 8.53 5.85 -10.42
N TRP A 68 7.26 5.51 -10.31
CA TRP A 68 6.32 6.14 -9.41
C TRP A 68 6.26 5.38 -8.10
N ASP A 69 6.55 6.02 -6.96
CA ASP A 69 6.37 5.42 -5.64
C ASP A 69 4.88 5.21 -5.34
N VAL A 70 4.51 4.07 -4.78
CA VAL A 70 3.11 3.61 -4.69
C VAL A 70 2.48 3.45 -6.08
N GLY A 71 2.52 4.49 -6.91
CA GLY A 71 1.96 4.51 -8.26
C GLY A 71 0.50 4.95 -8.35
N HIS A 72 -0.15 5.28 -7.24
CA HIS A 72 -1.53 5.77 -7.22
C HIS A 72 -1.72 7.13 -7.94
N GLN A 73 -0.64 7.88 -8.18
CA GLN A 73 -0.60 9.15 -8.92
C GLN A 73 -0.14 8.99 -10.39
N SER A 74 -0.18 7.79 -10.96
CA SER A 74 0.35 7.51 -12.29
C SER A 74 -0.66 7.62 -13.45
N TYR A 75 -1.89 8.08 -13.21
CA TYR A 75 -2.91 8.10 -14.26
C TYR A 75 -2.59 9.08 -15.39
N VAL A 76 -1.96 10.22 -15.09
CA VAL A 76 -1.47 11.14 -16.12
C VAL A 76 -0.38 10.46 -16.96
N HIS A 77 0.52 9.72 -16.34
CA HIS A 77 1.52 8.90 -17.03
C HIS A 77 0.86 7.85 -17.94
N LYS A 78 -0.20 7.16 -17.47
CA LYS A 78 -0.95 6.22 -18.32
C LYS A 78 -1.58 6.92 -19.54
N ILE A 79 -2.15 8.12 -19.38
CA ILE A 79 -2.68 8.91 -20.49
C ILE A 79 -1.56 9.24 -21.49
N LEU A 80 -0.45 9.78 -21.01
CA LEU A 80 0.66 10.25 -21.85
C LEU A 80 1.50 9.10 -22.46
N SER A 81 1.32 7.88 -21.97
CA SER A 81 1.91 6.67 -22.57
C SER A 81 0.95 5.91 -23.51
N GLY A 82 -0.12 6.57 -23.97
CA GLY A 82 -1.01 6.07 -25.01
C GLY A 82 -2.22 5.25 -24.54
N ARG A 83 -2.42 5.08 -23.22
CA ARG A 83 -3.53 4.26 -22.64
C ARG A 83 -4.80 5.05 -22.35
N LYS A 84 -4.95 6.28 -22.88
CA LYS A 84 -6.11 7.15 -22.63
C LYS A 84 -7.44 6.48 -22.97
N ASP A 85 -7.51 5.78 -24.09
CA ASP A 85 -8.75 5.19 -24.60
C ASP A 85 -9.20 3.95 -23.78
N GLU A 86 -8.32 3.42 -22.95
CA GLU A 86 -8.59 2.29 -22.05
C GLU A 86 -9.13 2.72 -20.66
N PHE A 87 -9.23 4.02 -20.38
CA PHE A 87 -9.63 4.53 -19.05
C PHE A 87 -11.03 4.14 -18.61
N ASP A 88 -11.93 3.77 -19.53
CA ASP A 88 -13.22 3.21 -19.18
C ASP A 88 -13.14 1.82 -18.51
N THR A 89 -11.97 1.17 -18.62
CA THR A 89 -11.66 -0.14 -18.03
C THR A 89 -10.79 -0.03 -16.78
N LEU A 90 -10.38 1.18 -16.38
CA LEU A 90 -9.47 1.39 -15.25
C LEU A 90 -9.98 0.70 -13.98
N ARG A 91 -9.16 -0.17 -13.40
CA ARG A 91 -9.43 -0.97 -12.18
C ARG A 91 -10.60 -1.97 -12.31
N ASN A 92 -11.14 -2.17 -13.51
CA ASN A 92 -12.14 -3.19 -13.78
C ASN A 92 -11.48 -4.50 -14.18
N PHE A 93 -12.13 -5.61 -13.91
CA PHE A 93 -11.63 -6.93 -14.30
C PHE A 93 -11.27 -7.00 -15.80
N GLY A 94 -10.06 -7.44 -16.09
CA GLY A 94 -9.54 -7.50 -17.47
C GLY A 94 -9.16 -6.15 -18.09
N GLY A 95 -9.28 -5.04 -17.36
CA GLY A 95 -8.88 -3.71 -17.81
C GLY A 95 -7.51 -3.28 -17.31
N ILE A 96 -7.19 -1.97 -17.44
CA ILE A 96 -5.92 -1.42 -16.97
C ILE A 96 -5.89 -1.28 -15.45
N SER A 97 -4.72 -1.55 -14.85
CA SER A 97 -4.46 -1.44 -13.42
C SER A 97 -4.54 -0.01 -12.91
N GLY A 98 -4.90 0.17 -11.64
CA GLY A 98 -4.79 1.46 -10.94
C GLY A 98 -3.36 1.88 -10.58
N PHE A 99 -2.36 1.04 -10.89
CA PHE A 99 -0.94 1.25 -10.60
C PHE A 99 -0.10 0.99 -11.86
N PRO A 100 1.17 1.45 -11.92
CA PRO A 100 2.09 1.08 -13.00
C PRO A 100 2.28 -0.43 -13.07
N LYS A 101 2.29 -0.97 -14.29
CA LYS A 101 2.44 -2.40 -14.54
C LYS A 101 3.24 -2.66 -15.82
N THR A 102 4.40 -3.28 -15.68
CA THR A 102 5.33 -3.55 -16.78
C THR A 102 4.74 -4.43 -17.90
N THR A 103 3.70 -5.21 -17.57
CA THR A 103 2.97 -6.01 -18.56
C THR A 103 1.91 -5.24 -19.35
N GLU A 104 1.57 -4.01 -18.90
CA GLU A 104 0.63 -3.13 -19.62
C GLU A 104 1.34 -2.20 -20.61
N SER A 105 2.55 -1.76 -20.28
CA SER A 105 3.24 -0.77 -21.10
C SER A 105 4.75 -0.82 -20.88
N VAL A 106 5.50 -0.62 -21.97
CA VAL A 106 6.97 -0.47 -21.94
C VAL A 106 7.42 0.80 -21.20
N TYR A 107 6.51 1.76 -21.02
CA TYR A 107 6.74 2.99 -20.27
C TYR A 107 6.68 2.78 -18.75
N ASP A 108 6.10 1.69 -18.27
CA ASP A 108 6.05 1.34 -16.85
C ASP A 108 7.33 0.58 -16.48
N ALA A 109 8.36 1.28 -16.02
CA ALA A 109 9.68 0.70 -15.77
C ALA A 109 9.72 -0.28 -14.58
N PHE A 110 8.76 -0.19 -13.64
CA PHE A 110 8.71 -1.01 -12.44
C PHE A 110 7.28 -1.11 -11.89
N ASN A 111 6.87 -2.31 -11.47
CA ASN A 111 5.58 -2.51 -10.80
C ASN A 111 5.62 -1.92 -9.40
N THR A 112 4.66 -1.05 -9.07
CA THR A 112 4.55 -0.43 -7.75
C THR A 112 3.15 -0.63 -7.17
N GLY A 113 3.00 -0.37 -5.87
CA GLY A 113 1.75 -0.49 -5.12
C GLY A 113 1.97 -0.13 -3.66
N HIS A 114 3.06 -0.61 -3.06
CA HIS A 114 3.51 -0.25 -1.72
C HIS A 114 4.44 0.95 -1.75
N SER A 115 4.43 1.76 -0.68
CA SER A 115 5.24 2.96 -0.60
C SER A 115 6.73 2.68 -0.33
N SER A 116 7.56 3.69 -0.58
CA SER A 116 8.97 3.77 -0.19
C SER A 116 9.92 2.84 -0.95
N THR A 117 9.47 2.18 -2.03
CA THR A 117 10.29 1.23 -2.80
C THR A 117 10.96 1.87 -4.03
N SER A 118 10.43 2.97 -4.54
CA SER A 118 10.85 3.58 -5.81
C SER A 118 12.32 4.01 -5.83
N ALA A 119 12.79 4.58 -4.73
CA ALA A 119 14.17 5.06 -4.63
C ALA A 119 15.17 3.90 -4.71
N SER A 120 14.92 2.80 -3.99
CA SER A 120 15.77 1.60 -4.05
C SER A 120 15.76 0.96 -5.43
N ALA A 121 14.56 0.86 -6.06
CA ALA A 121 14.42 0.35 -7.42
C ALA A 121 15.21 1.22 -8.42
N ALA A 122 15.12 2.55 -8.29
CA ALA A 122 15.86 3.49 -9.14
C ALA A 122 17.38 3.35 -8.99
N VAL A 123 17.88 3.20 -7.77
CA VAL A 123 19.32 2.95 -7.52
C VAL A 123 19.77 1.64 -8.19
N GLY A 124 18.96 0.57 -8.05
CA GLY A 124 19.26 -0.71 -8.69
C GLY A 124 19.29 -0.61 -10.22
N ILE A 125 18.31 0.07 -10.84
CA ILE A 125 18.25 0.29 -12.29
C ILE A 125 19.42 1.14 -12.78
N ALA A 126 19.77 2.22 -12.05
CA ALA A 126 20.91 3.07 -12.41
C ALA A 126 22.23 2.31 -12.37
N ARG A 127 22.44 1.46 -11.37
CA ARG A 127 23.62 0.58 -11.32
C ARG A 127 23.63 -0.44 -12.45
N GLY A 128 22.47 -1.03 -12.80
CA GLY A 128 22.33 -1.92 -13.94
C GLY A 128 22.73 -1.25 -15.26
N ARG A 129 22.25 0.00 -15.48
CA ARG A 129 22.65 0.86 -16.59
C ARG A 129 24.15 1.04 -16.68
N ASP A 130 24.79 1.41 -15.54
CA ASP A 130 26.23 1.69 -15.49
C ASP A 130 27.06 0.43 -15.75
N LEU A 131 26.62 -0.73 -15.23
CA LEU A 131 27.26 -2.03 -15.49
C LEU A 131 27.13 -2.43 -16.97
N ALA A 132 25.98 -2.17 -17.60
CA ALA A 132 25.74 -2.41 -19.02
C ALA A 132 26.42 -1.37 -19.92
N LYS A 133 26.93 -0.26 -19.35
CA LYS A 133 27.48 0.91 -20.07
C LYS A 133 26.44 1.54 -21.01
N GLU A 134 25.19 1.52 -20.60
CA GLU A 134 24.09 2.18 -21.28
C GLU A 134 23.98 3.64 -20.84
N ASP A 135 23.28 4.46 -21.64
CA ASP A 135 23.13 5.89 -21.40
C ASP A 135 21.66 6.26 -21.43
N TYR A 136 21.02 6.21 -20.25
CA TYR A 136 19.66 6.69 -20.01
C TYR A 136 19.52 7.25 -18.60
N ASP A 137 18.54 8.14 -18.42
CA ASP A 137 18.25 8.70 -17.12
C ASP A 137 17.30 7.79 -16.31
N VAL A 138 17.47 7.80 -14.99
CA VAL A 138 16.60 7.08 -14.04
C VAL A 138 15.98 8.07 -13.08
N ILE A 139 14.65 8.10 -13.05
CA ILE A 139 13.86 9.07 -12.28
C ILE A 139 12.95 8.32 -11.31
N ALA A 140 12.99 8.67 -10.02
CA ALA A 140 12.05 8.20 -9.02
C ALA A 140 11.22 9.36 -8.47
N VAL A 141 9.88 9.24 -8.57
CA VAL A 141 8.93 10.22 -8.03
C VAL A 141 8.22 9.62 -6.83
N PHE A 142 8.35 10.25 -5.67
CA PHE A 142 7.72 9.81 -4.43
C PHE A 142 7.07 10.97 -3.67
N GLY A 143 6.00 10.68 -2.94
CA GLY A 143 5.32 11.64 -2.09
C GLY A 143 6.04 11.84 -0.75
N ASP A 144 5.70 12.94 -0.08
CA ASP A 144 6.15 13.26 1.27
C ASP A 144 5.69 12.22 2.31
N GLY A 145 4.55 11.57 2.11
CA GLY A 145 4.14 10.40 2.90
C GLY A 145 5.11 9.23 2.76
N ALA A 146 5.55 8.90 1.54
CA ALA A 146 6.53 7.84 1.30
C ALA A 146 7.89 8.13 1.96
N LEU A 147 8.24 9.40 2.10
CA LEU A 147 9.46 9.84 2.78
C LEU A 147 9.45 9.57 4.29
N THR A 148 8.30 9.22 4.89
CA THR A 148 8.24 8.78 6.30
C THR A 148 8.74 7.35 6.50
N GLY A 149 8.83 6.55 5.45
CA GLY A 149 9.34 5.17 5.50
C GLY A 149 10.86 5.09 5.53
N GLY A 150 11.42 4.19 6.34
CA GLY A 150 12.87 4.03 6.51
C GLY A 150 13.60 3.66 5.22
N MET A 151 13.00 2.84 4.37
CA MET A 151 13.60 2.33 3.13
C MET A 151 14.00 3.45 2.14
N ILE A 152 13.27 4.56 2.11
CA ILE A 152 13.68 5.74 1.32
C ILE A 152 15.02 6.30 1.82
N PHE A 153 15.21 6.40 3.14
CA PHE A 153 16.48 6.91 3.71
C PHE A 153 17.64 5.96 3.46
N GLU A 154 17.40 4.65 3.51
CA GLU A 154 18.41 3.65 3.14
C GLU A 154 18.87 3.85 1.69
N ALA A 155 17.92 4.03 0.77
CA ALA A 155 18.21 4.27 -0.64
C ALA A 155 18.91 5.62 -0.89
N LEU A 156 18.49 6.71 -0.22
CA LEU A 156 19.11 8.03 -0.35
C LEU A 156 20.52 8.05 0.23
N ASN A 157 20.75 7.37 1.35
CA ASN A 157 22.08 7.22 1.95
C ASN A 157 23.03 6.45 1.00
N ASP A 158 22.56 5.36 0.40
CA ASP A 158 23.32 4.57 -0.56
C ASP A 158 23.61 5.36 -1.86
N ALA A 159 22.60 6.04 -2.40
CA ALA A 159 22.72 6.88 -3.60
C ALA A 159 23.69 8.06 -3.42
N GLY A 160 23.69 8.67 -2.23
CA GLY A 160 24.55 9.82 -1.94
C GLY A 160 26.05 9.48 -1.89
N HIS A 161 26.39 8.21 -1.67
CA HIS A 161 27.76 7.69 -1.73
C HIS A 161 28.09 7.04 -3.09
N SER A 162 27.08 6.76 -3.90
CA SER A 162 27.23 6.09 -5.19
C SER A 162 27.60 7.08 -6.30
N ASN A 163 28.34 6.59 -7.30
CA ASN A 163 28.57 7.32 -8.56
C ASN A 163 27.44 7.09 -9.58
N SER A 164 26.48 6.21 -9.30
CA SER A 164 25.35 5.94 -10.18
C SER A 164 24.32 7.06 -10.05
N LYS A 165 24.12 7.81 -11.13
CA LYS A 165 23.23 8.97 -11.17
C LYS A 165 21.76 8.56 -11.13
N VAL A 166 21.01 9.12 -10.20
CA VAL A 166 19.54 9.03 -10.09
C VAL A 166 18.95 10.42 -9.87
N ILE A 167 17.79 10.68 -10.45
CA ILE A 167 17.01 11.90 -10.22
C ILE A 167 15.84 11.54 -9.28
N PHE A 168 15.94 11.95 -8.03
CA PHE A 168 14.88 11.81 -7.03
C PHE A 168 13.98 13.04 -7.05
N ILE A 169 12.67 12.84 -7.11
CA ILE A 169 11.69 13.93 -7.09
C ILE A 169 10.74 13.71 -5.91
N LEU A 170 10.87 14.57 -4.91
CA LEU A 170 9.93 14.66 -3.80
C LEU A 170 8.74 15.51 -4.21
N ASN A 171 7.57 14.91 -4.29
CA ASN A 171 6.29 15.58 -4.47
C ASN A 171 5.68 15.90 -3.09
N ASP A 172 5.97 17.08 -2.57
CA ASP A 172 5.49 17.56 -1.27
C ASP A 172 4.13 18.25 -1.42
N ASN A 173 3.08 17.64 -0.91
CA ASN A 173 1.73 18.21 -0.88
C ASN A 173 1.15 18.26 0.55
N GLU A 174 2.00 18.08 1.57
CA GLU A 174 1.69 18.14 3.01
C GLU A 174 0.80 16.97 3.50
N MET A 175 0.54 15.99 2.65
CA MET A 175 -0.42 14.92 2.94
C MET A 175 0.06 13.57 2.39
N SER A 176 -0.09 12.56 3.23
CA SER A 176 -0.19 11.16 2.78
C SER A 176 -1.67 10.83 2.45
N ILE A 177 -2.27 9.81 3.05
CA ILE A 177 -3.73 9.66 3.11
C ILE A 177 -4.29 10.75 4.06
N ALA A 178 -3.72 10.89 5.26
CA ALA A 178 -3.95 11.96 6.24
C ALA A 178 -2.82 13.00 6.22
N ASN A 179 -2.88 14.02 7.09
CA ASN A 179 -1.78 14.98 7.28
C ASN A 179 -0.51 14.26 7.73
N ASN A 180 0.63 14.64 7.18
CA ASN A 180 1.90 14.05 7.55
C ASN A 180 2.29 14.38 8.99
N VAL A 181 2.83 13.38 9.68
CA VAL A 181 3.26 13.44 11.08
C VAL A 181 4.78 13.35 11.23
N GLY A 182 5.27 13.74 12.40
CA GLY A 182 6.66 13.54 12.81
C GLY A 182 7.61 14.69 12.45
N GLY A 183 8.86 14.53 12.89
CA GLY A 183 9.91 15.56 12.76
C GLY A 183 10.28 15.91 11.33
N LEU A 184 10.15 14.96 10.41
CA LEU A 184 10.43 15.19 9.00
C LEU A 184 9.39 16.12 8.35
N ALA A 185 8.11 15.95 8.66
CA ALA A 185 7.05 16.85 8.20
C ALA A 185 7.31 18.29 8.69
N GLN A 186 7.73 18.45 9.95
CA GLN A 186 8.12 19.75 10.51
C GLN A 186 9.37 20.31 9.81
N TYR A 187 10.34 19.47 9.48
CA TYR A 187 11.53 19.88 8.73
C TYR A 187 11.18 20.39 7.33
N LEU A 188 10.37 19.67 6.57
CA LEU A 188 9.89 20.11 5.26
C LEU A 188 9.08 21.41 5.36
N GLN A 189 8.23 21.54 6.39
CA GLN A 189 7.49 22.78 6.66
C GLN A 189 8.42 23.97 6.88
N LYS A 190 9.49 23.80 7.67
CA LYS A 190 10.50 24.87 7.86
C LYS A 190 11.16 25.26 6.55
N ILE A 191 11.54 24.29 5.72
CA ILE A 191 12.10 24.57 4.39
C ILE A 191 11.12 25.40 3.56
N ARG A 192 9.85 25.04 3.53
CA ARG A 192 8.82 25.77 2.76
C ARG A 192 8.60 27.21 3.24
N GLN A 193 8.74 27.46 4.53
CA GLN A 193 8.46 28.75 5.18
C GLN A 193 9.66 29.72 5.17
N THR A 194 10.81 29.33 4.65
CA THR A 194 12.02 30.15 4.61
C THR A 194 12.27 30.76 3.21
N PRO A 195 11.48 31.80 2.78
CA PRO A 195 11.61 32.40 1.44
C PRO A 195 12.97 33.06 1.20
N GLU A 196 13.62 33.58 2.26
CA GLU A 196 14.93 34.22 2.20
C GLU A 196 16.05 33.25 1.83
N TYR A 197 15.93 31.97 2.23
CA TYR A 197 16.86 30.90 1.88
C TYR A 197 16.97 30.73 0.36
N PHE A 198 15.84 30.74 -0.34
CA PHE A 198 15.78 30.50 -1.79
C PHE A 198 16.15 31.73 -2.60
N LYS A 199 15.67 32.92 -2.20
CA LYS A 199 16.07 34.20 -2.83
C LYS A 199 17.56 34.45 -2.68
N SER A 200 18.16 34.10 -1.55
CA SER A 200 19.60 34.21 -1.35
C SER A 200 20.38 33.15 -2.14
N LYS A 201 19.88 31.91 -2.24
CA LYS A 201 20.49 30.84 -3.06
C LYS A 201 20.52 31.22 -4.54
N ASP A 202 19.39 31.63 -5.10
CA ASP A 202 19.29 32.08 -6.49
C ASP A 202 20.16 33.30 -6.79
N ARG A 203 20.18 34.29 -5.88
CA ARG A 203 21.05 35.47 -6.00
C ARG A 203 22.53 35.12 -5.91
N ILE A 204 22.91 34.21 -5.04
CA ILE A 204 24.30 33.78 -4.89
C ILE A 204 24.72 32.92 -6.08
N GLU A 205 23.84 32.02 -6.57
CA GLU A 205 24.10 31.26 -7.78
C GLU A 205 24.22 32.16 -9.03
N ASP A 206 23.34 33.14 -9.16
CA ASP A 206 23.39 34.17 -10.23
C ASP A 206 24.64 35.06 -10.10
N PHE A 207 25.03 35.47 -8.89
CA PHE A 207 26.29 36.17 -8.62
C PHE A 207 27.51 35.34 -8.98
N LEU A 208 27.54 34.07 -8.54
CA LEU A 208 28.64 33.15 -8.83
C LEU A 208 28.72 32.76 -10.32
N SER A 209 27.59 32.76 -11.03
CA SER A 209 27.56 32.52 -12.48
C SER A 209 28.09 33.72 -13.28
N LYS A 210 27.94 34.95 -12.73
CA LYS A 210 28.36 36.21 -13.35
C LYS A 210 29.80 36.64 -12.99
N LEU A 211 30.48 35.92 -12.08
CA LEU A 211 31.89 36.14 -11.83
C LEU A 211 32.69 35.85 -13.11
N PRO A 212 33.46 36.82 -13.65
CA PRO A 212 34.28 36.60 -14.83
C PRO A 212 35.45 35.67 -14.47
N ILE A 213 35.22 34.38 -14.62
CA ILE A 213 36.30 33.39 -14.60
C ILE A 213 36.78 33.32 -16.06
N GLY A 214 37.94 33.91 -16.29
CA GLY A 214 38.56 33.87 -17.61
C GLY A 214 38.64 32.47 -18.14
N ALA A 215 38.37 32.28 -19.43
CA ALA A 215 38.19 31.00 -20.12
C ALA A 215 39.38 30.05 -20.07
N GLU A 216 40.46 30.37 -19.37
CA GLU A 216 41.70 29.58 -19.33
C GLU A 216 42.06 28.97 -17.97
N ILE A 217 41.22 29.14 -16.91
CA ILE A 217 41.48 28.51 -15.60
C ILE A 217 40.26 27.69 -15.17
N ALA A 218 39.87 26.72 -15.97
CA ALA A 218 38.97 25.65 -15.57
C ALA A 218 39.76 24.56 -14.80
N THR A 219 40.47 24.94 -13.76
CA THR A 219 41.13 23.96 -12.90
C THR A 219 40.14 23.46 -11.84
N ASN A 220 40.24 22.16 -11.49
CA ASN A 220 39.49 21.53 -10.40
C ASN A 220 39.51 22.34 -9.10
N THR A 221 40.49 23.23 -8.94
CA THR A 221 40.70 24.11 -7.79
C THR A 221 39.70 25.28 -7.76
N ALA A 222 39.37 25.90 -8.92
CA ALA A 222 38.38 26.97 -8.98
C ALA A 222 36.95 26.42 -8.77
N LYS A 223 36.67 25.22 -9.27
CA LYS A 223 35.41 24.51 -9.03
C LYS A 223 35.26 24.18 -7.53
N LYS A 224 36.32 23.66 -6.89
CA LYS A 224 36.36 23.41 -5.43
C LYS A 224 36.26 24.67 -4.58
N ALA A 225 36.88 25.77 -4.98
CA ALA A 225 36.79 27.07 -4.27
C ALA A 225 35.35 27.63 -4.35
N LYS A 226 34.72 27.55 -5.51
CA LYS A 226 33.31 27.94 -5.72
C LYS A 226 32.36 27.12 -4.86
N ASP A 227 32.56 25.79 -4.82
CA ASP A 227 31.78 24.87 -4.01
C ASP A 227 32.01 25.10 -2.50
N THR A 228 33.22 25.45 -2.09
CA THR A 228 33.54 25.77 -0.69
C THR A 228 32.92 27.08 -0.24
N LEU A 229 32.90 28.10 -1.10
CA LEU A 229 32.22 29.38 -0.84
C LEU A 229 30.70 29.20 -0.78
N ARG A 230 30.14 28.40 -1.69
CA ARG A 230 28.71 28.05 -1.70
C ARG A 230 28.29 27.36 -0.39
N LYS A 231 29.06 26.35 0.05
CA LYS A 231 28.80 25.61 1.30
C LYS A 231 28.90 26.46 2.58
N LYS A 232 29.67 27.56 2.57
CA LYS A 232 29.80 28.45 3.73
C LYS A 232 28.68 29.49 3.85
N VAL A 233 28.00 29.80 2.76
CA VAL A 233 27.01 30.90 2.72
C VAL A 233 25.57 30.39 2.69
N ILE A 234 25.34 29.20 2.17
CA ILE A 234 24.02 28.56 2.10
C ILE A 234 24.00 27.37 3.08
N PRO A 235 23.10 27.35 4.08
CA PRO A 235 22.96 26.19 4.94
C PRO A 235 22.60 24.93 4.12
N ASN A 236 23.32 23.82 4.34
CA ASN A 236 23.00 22.56 3.69
C ASN A 236 21.67 22.00 4.21
N THR A 237 20.88 21.44 3.32
CA THR A 237 19.73 20.60 3.69
C THR A 237 20.22 19.22 4.18
N LEU A 238 19.31 18.44 4.76
CA LEU A 238 19.56 17.03 5.09
C LEU A 238 20.05 16.27 3.84
N PHE A 239 19.44 16.53 2.69
CA PHE A 239 19.73 15.85 1.42
C PHE A 239 21.11 16.24 0.86
N ASP A 240 21.51 17.51 0.98
CA ASP A 240 22.87 17.94 0.64
C ASP A 240 23.93 17.24 1.53
N ASN A 241 23.60 17.04 2.82
CA ASN A 241 24.51 16.36 3.76
C ASN A 241 24.62 14.85 3.47
N LEU A 242 23.60 14.24 2.86
CA LEU A 242 23.65 12.87 2.34
C LEU A 242 24.47 12.76 1.03
N GLY A 243 24.91 13.87 0.43
CA GLY A 243 25.71 13.86 -0.81
C GLY A 243 24.88 14.06 -2.08
N LEU A 244 23.60 14.37 -1.95
CA LEU A 244 22.69 14.62 -3.08
C LEU A 244 22.69 16.12 -3.47
N ASN A 245 22.51 16.41 -4.76
CA ASN A 245 22.35 17.79 -5.22
C ASN A 245 20.90 18.25 -4.99
N TYR A 246 20.64 18.94 -3.88
CA TYR A 246 19.28 19.41 -3.55
C TYR A 246 18.88 20.62 -4.40
N ILE A 247 17.69 20.53 -5.04
CA ILE A 247 17.08 21.58 -5.87
C ILE A 247 15.64 21.82 -5.38
N GLY A 248 15.31 23.02 -5.01
CA GLY A 248 13.94 23.37 -4.62
C GLY A 248 13.83 24.11 -3.28
N PRO A 249 12.60 24.27 -2.73
CA PRO A 249 11.33 23.79 -3.30
C PRO A 249 10.88 24.62 -4.51
N VAL A 250 10.34 23.92 -5.51
CA VAL A 250 9.84 24.51 -6.76
C VAL A 250 8.31 24.38 -6.78
N ASP A 251 7.61 25.33 -7.40
CA ASP A 251 6.17 25.19 -7.62
C ASP A 251 5.89 24.08 -8.63
N GLY A 252 5.27 22.99 -8.17
CA GLY A 252 4.94 21.82 -8.99
C GLY A 252 3.80 22.06 -9.99
N HIS A 253 3.22 23.28 -10.01
CA HIS A 253 2.22 23.71 -11.00
C HIS A 253 2.77 24.73 -12.01
N ASP A 254 4.04 25.12 -11.87
CA ASP A 254 4.75 25.94 -12.85
C ASP A 254 5.56 25.07 -13.80
N ILE A 255 4.99 24.79 -14.98
CA ILE A 255 5.60 23.93 -16.01
C ILE A 255 6.97 24.43 -16.45
N GLU A 256 7.14 25.76 -16.55
CA GLU A 256 8.38 26.36 -17.01
C GLU A 256 9.50 26.19 -15.97
N ALA A 257 9.19 26.47 -14.71
CA ALA A 257 10.11 26.25 -13.60
C ALA A 257 10.48 24.76 -13.45
N LEU A 258 9.50 23.85 -13.61
CA LEU A 258 9.74 22.41 -13.59
C LEU A 258 10.68 21.96 -14.71
N LYS A 259 10.48 22.41 -15.95
CA LYS A 259 11.38 22.08 -17.07
C LYS A 259 12.82 22.50 -16.78
N VAL A 260 13.03 23.72 -16.29
CA VAL A 260 14.37 24.24 -15.97
C VAL A 260 15.09 23.37 -14.92
N VAL A 261 14.40 22.96 -13.84
CA VAL A 261 15.05 22.17 -12.79
C VAL A 261 15.27 20.71 -13.23
N LEU A 262 14.38 20.15 -14.05
CA LEU A 262 14.54 18.81 -14.63
C LEU A 262 15.70 18.75 -15.61
N GLU A 263 15.83 19.74 -16.52
CA GLU A 263 16.97 19.84 -17.44
C GLU A 263 18.29 20.02 -16.67
N ARG A 264 18.31 20.84 -15.62
CA ARG A 264 19.47 20.98 -14.75
C ARG A 264 19.87 19.68 -14.08
N ALA A 265 18.91 18.91 -13.58
CA ALA A 265 19.17 17.59 -12.98
C ALA A 265 19.64 16.56 -14.02
N LYS A 266 19.08 16.63 -15.24
CA LYS A 266 19.50 15.80 -16.38
C LYS A 266 20.96 16.05 -16.76
N MET A 267 21.43 17.32 -16.73
CA MET A 267 22.80 17.69 -17.03
C MET A 267 23.80 17.51 -15.86
N SER A 268 23.31 17.16 -14.67
CA SER A 268 24.17 16.93 -13.50
C SER A 268 24.91 15.61 -13.58
N ASP A 269 26.17 15.57 -13.20
CA ASP A 269 26.95 14.33 -13.09
C ASP A 269 26.59 13.53 -11.81
N ASN A 270 26.00 14.18 -10.80
CA ASN A 270 25.65 13.59 -9.52
C ASN A 270 24.14 13.37 -9.38
N SER A 271 23.75 12.47 -8.51
CA SER A 271 22.35 12.29 -8.13
C SER A 271 21.75 13.59 -7.61
N SER A 272 20.55 13.91 -8.10
CA SER A 272 19.83 15.12 -7.74
C SER A 272 18.59 14.80 -6.92
N PHE A 273 18.27 15.63 -5.93
CA PHE A 273 17.06 15.57 -5.13
C PHE A 273 16.23 16.83 -5.37
N ILE A 274 15.20 16.70 -6.20
CA ILE A 274 14.30 17.81 -6.57
C ILE A 274 13.12 17.82 -5.61
N HIS A 275 12.94 18.89 -4.87
CA HIS A 275 11.78 19.10 -3.98
C HIS A 275 10.76 20.00 -4.69
N ILE A 276 9.60 19.45 -5.01
CA ILE A 276 8.50 20.19 -5.61
C ILE A 276 7.32 20.30 -4.64
N ARG A 277 6.57 21.41 -4.71
CA ARG A 277 5.35 21.61 -3.95
C ARG A 277 4.16 21.55 -4.88
N THR A 278 3.21 20.66 -4.54
CA THR A 278 1.97 20.52 -5.29
C THR A 278 0.75 20.69 -4.39
N LYS A 279 -0.42 20.83 -4.99
CA LYS A 279 -1.69 20.85 -4.30
C LYS A 279 -2.51 19.61 -4.68
N LYS A 280 -2.77 18.75 -3.73
CA LYS A 280 -3.63 17.58 -3.92
C LYS A 280 -5.04 18.01 -4.35
N GLY A 281 -5.60 17.40 -5.39
CA GLY A 281 -6.91 17.77 -5.94
C GLY A 281 -6.93 19.03 -6.81
N LYS A 282 -5.78 19.57 -7.22
CA LYS A 282 -5.64 20.82 -8.01
C LYS A 282 -6.63 20.92 -9.16
N GLY A 283 -7.36 22.03 -9.21
CA GLY A 283 -8.32 22.36 -10.27
C GLY A 283 -9.71 21.72 -10.09
N TYR A 284 -9.93 20.96 -9.00
CA TYR A 284 -11.25 20.42 -8.63
C TYR A 284 -11.59 20.80 -7.18
N LYS A 285 -12.38 21.86 -7.01
CA LYS A 285 -12.68 22.45 -5.69
C LYS A 285 -13.12 21.46 -4.61
N PRO A 286 -13.98 20.45 -4.88
CA PRO A 286 -14.33 19.45 -3.87
C PRO A 286 -13.13 18.67 -3.36
N ALA A 287 -12.24 18.21 -4.27
CA ALA A 287 -11.05 17.48 -3.90
C ALA A 287 -9.96 18.37 -3.24
N GLU A 288 -9.88 19.65 -3.58
CA GLU A 288 -9.00 20.60 -2.91
C GLU A 288 -9.41 20.90 -1.46
N LYS A 289 -10.73 20.83 -1.17
CA LYS A 289 -11.26 21.06 0.18
C LYS A 289 -11.18 19.83 1.07
N ASN A 290 -11.37 18.65 0.50
CA ASN A 290 -11.40 17.37 1.21
C ASN A 290 -10.53 16.33 0.50
N PRO A 291 -9.21 16.51 0.42
CA PRO A 291 -8.33 15.65 -0.37
C PRO A 291 -8.29 14.20 0.12
N GLU A 292 -8.58 13.94 1.38
CA GLU A 292 -8.69 12.60 1.96
C GLU A 292 -9.85 11.81 1.36
N LEU A 293 -11.04 12.41 1.29
CA LEU A 293 -12.23 11.78 0.69
C LEU A 293 -12.05 11.48 -0.80
N TYR A 294 -11.23 12.29 -1.49
CA TYR A 294 -10.92 12.12 -2.91
C TYR A 294 -9.59 11.41 -3.16
N HIS A 295 -8.94 10.90 -2.10
CA HIS A 295 -7.74 10.08 -2.25
C HIS A 295 -8.07 8.81 -3.03
N GLY A 296 -9.09 8.04 -2.60
CA GLY A 296 -9.62 6.88 -3.29
C GLY A 296 -11.14 6.93 -3.33
N ILE A 297 -11.73 7.10 -4.53
CA ILE A 297 -13.17 7.16 -4.71
C ILE A 297 -13.72 5.85 -5.30
N SER A 298 -14.91 5.46 -4.87
CA SER A 298 -15.63 4.31 -5.43
C SER A 298 -16.34 4.68 -6.74
N ALA A 299 -16.50 3.71 -7.63
CA ALA A 299 -17.21 3.88 -8.91
C ALA A 299 -18.65 4.37 -8.69
N GLY A 300 -19.06 5.42 -9.40
CA GLY A 300 -20.42 5.96 -9.35
C GLY A 300 -20.86 6.56 -8.02
N ALA A 301 -19.97 6.71 -7.05
CA ALA A 301 -20.30 7.24 -5.73
C ALA A 301 -20.75 8.69 -5.81
N LYS A 302 -22.07 8.94 -5.64
CA LYS A 302 -22.62 10.29 -5.45
C LYS A 302 -22.57 10.74 -3.99
N ASN A 303 -22.50 9.80 -3.04
CA ASN A 303 -22.33 10.02 -1.60
C ASN A 303 -21.63 8.80 -0.99
N PRO A 304 -20.84 8.93 0.08
CA PRO A 304 -20.42 7.77 0.87
C PRO A 304 -21.68 7.04 1.34
N THR A 305 -21.81 5.78 0.99
CA THR A 305 -22.87 4.93 1.52
C THR A 305 -22.61 4.76 3.02
N ASN A 306 -23.61 5.06 3.86
CA ASN A 306 -23.58 4.80 5.31
C ASN A 306 -23.66 3.28 5.61
N THR A 307 -22.93 2.45 4.87
CA THR A 307 -22.84 1.03 5.17
C THR A 307 -21.76 0.80 6.20
N VAL A 308 -22.15 0.18 7.31
CA VAL A 308 -21.20 -0.24 8.34
C VAL A 308 -20.27 -1.31 7.77
N ASP A 309 -18.98 -1.15 7.93
CA ASP A 309 -17.96 -2.11 7.52
C ASP A 309 -17.15 -2.63 8.71
N TYR A 310 -16.29 -3.63 8.47
CA TYR A 310 -15.48 -4.23 9.53
C TYR A 310 -14.54 -3.22 10.21
N SER A 311 -13.95 -2.29 9.47
CA SER A 311 -13.05 -1.28 10.07
C SER A 311 -13.81 -0.33 10.99
N ALA A 312 -15.06 0.05 10.65
CA ALA A 312 -15.91 0.88 11.52
C ALA A 312 -16.34 0.13 12.79
N VAL A 313 -16.71 -1.16 12.67
CA VAL A 313 -17.04 -2.00 13.83
C VAL A 313 -15.83 -2.17 14.75
N PHE A 314 -14.67 -2.46 14.18
CA PHE A 314 -13.40 -2.55 14.91
C PHE A 314 -13.11 -1.26 15.70
N GLY A 315 -13.20 -0.09 15.06
CA GLY A 315 -12.91 1.18 15.71
C GLY A 315 -13.88 1.47 16.88
N ASN A 316 -15.17 1.20 16.70
CA ASN A 316 -16.18 1.37 17.76
C ASN A 316 -15.96 0.39 18.93
N ALA A 317 -15.68 -0.87 18.63
CA ALA A 317 -15.39 -1.88 19.65
C ALA A 317 -14.14 -1.50 20.47
N LEU A 318 -13.08 -1.03 19.80
CA LEU A 318 -11.86 -0.60 20.47
C LEU A 318 -12.09 0.61 21.40
N ILE A 319 -12.93 1.57 21.01
CA ILE A 319 -13.34 2.70 21.86
C ILE A 319 -14.02 2.20 23.12
N ASN A 320 -14.99 1.28 22.99
CA ASN A 320 -15.72 0.72 24.12
C ASN A 320 -14.80 -0.04 25.09
N ILE A 321 -13.85 -0.81 24.57
CA ILE A 321 -12.85 -1.51 25.38
C ILE A 321 -11.93 -0.50 26.09
N ALA A 322 -11.46 0.52 25.38
CA ALA A 322 -10.55 1.53 25.91
C ALA A 322 -11.20 2.44 26.98
N GLU A 323 -12.53 2.53 27.02
CA GLU A 323 -13.26 3.24 28.08
C GLU A 323 -13.07 2.56 29.45
N SER A 324 -13.04 1.23 29.49
CA SER A 324 -12.87 0.44 30.72
C SER A 324 -11.41 0.01 30.96
N ASN A 325 -10.53 0.08 29.96
CA ASN A 325 -9.15 -0.36 30.07
C ASN A 325 -8.17 0.75 29.63
N GLU A 326 -7.62 1.48 30.61
CA GLU A 326 -6.70 2.61 30.38
C GLU A 326 -5.34 2.19 29.78
N LYS A 327 -5.00 0.90 29.78
CA LYS A 327 -3.77 0.38 29.22
C LYS A 327 -3.82 0.24 27.70
N VAL A 328 -5.01 0.28 27.11
CA VAL A 328 -5.20 0.14 25.65
C VAL A 328 -4.68 1.39 24.96
N CYS A 329 -3.81 1.18 23.96
CA CYS A 329 -3.37 2.22 23.05
C CYS A 329 -3.43 1.71 21.59
N ALA A 330 -3.61 2.61 20.64
CA ALA A 330 -3.74 2.31 19.23
C ALA A 330 -2.61 2.92 18.41
N ILE A 331 -2.07 2.15 17.47
CA ILE A 331 -0.98 2.59 16.58
C ILE A 331 -1.43 2.41 15.13
N THR A 332 -1.25 3.42 14.30
CA THR A 332 -1.55 3.34 12.87
C THR A 332 -0.38 3.79 12.01
N GLY A 333 -0.34 3.30 10.77
CA GLY A 333 0.63 3.68 9.73
C GLY A 333 0.04 4.66 8.72
N ALA A 334 -0.24 5.91 9.10
CA ALA A 334 -0.83 6.97 8.27
C ALA A 334 -2.25 6.67 7.75
N MET A 335 -3.00 5.77 8.40
CA MET A 335 -4.32 5.33 7.92
C MET A 335 -5.41 5.34 9.01
N PRO A 336 -5.57 6.40 9.83
CA PRO A 336 -6.57 6.39 10.89
C PRO A 336 -8.00 6.20 10.37
N LEU A 337 -8.36 6.87 9.28
CA LEU A 337 -9.67 6.72 8.64
C LEU A 337 -9.84 5.31 8.03
N GLY A 338 -8.81 4.81 7.34
CA GLY A 338 -8.87 3.52 6.65
C GLY A 338 -8.97 2.31 7.56
N THR A 339 -8.49 2.42 8.79
CA THR A 339 -8.52 1.38 9.83
C THR A 339 -9.55 1.62 10.92
N GLY A 340 -10.43 2.63 10.79
CA GLY A 340 -11.51 2.92 11.74
C GLY A 340 -11.07 3.65 13.01
N LEU A 341 -9.82 4.13 13.09
CA LEU A 341 -9.27 4.76 14.31
C LEU A 341 -9.53 6.27 14.44
N ASN A 342 -10.25 6.90 13.51
CA ASN A 342 -10.46 8.35 13.54
C ASN A 342 -11.11 8.82 14.83
N ALA A 343 -12.23 8.20 15.21
CA ALA A 343 -12.91 8.54 16.46
C ALA A 343 -12.07 8.20 17.70
N PHE A 344 -11.32 7.10 17.69
CA PHE A 344 -10.39 6.76 18.77
C PHE A 344 -9.33 7.86 18.97
N SER A 345 -8.77 8.39 17.90
CA SER A 345 -7.76 9.45 17.94
C SER A 345 -8.28 10.77 18.54
N GLU A 346 -9.57 11.06 18.34
CA GLU A 346 -10.22 12.25 18.88
C GLU A 346 -10.58 12.08 20.37
N ILE A 347 -11.02 10.87 20.78
CA ILE A 347 -11.45 10.57 22.14
C ILE A 347 -10.23 10.32 23.06
N TYR A 348 -9.23 9.62 22.58
CA TYR A 348 -8.05 9.20 23.35
C TYR A 348 -6.72 9.66 22.69
N PRO A 349 -6.49 10.98 22.50
CA PRO A 349 -5.32 11.49 21.77
C PRO A 349 -3.99 11.08 22.41
N ASP A 350 -3.92 10.95 23.73
CA ASP A 350 -2.69 10.55 24.46
C ASP A 350 -2.38 9.04 24.35
N ARG A 351 -3.33 8.25 23.86
CA ARG A 351 -3.21 6.80 23.66
C ARG A 351 -3.26 6.40 22.18
N PHE A 352 -3.18 7.39 21.30
CA PHE A 352 -3.16 7.19 19.85
C PHE A 352 -1.83 7.64 19.25
N PHE A 353 -1.23 6.77 18.41
CA PHE A 353 0.06 7.04 17.78
C PHE A 353 -0.04 6.81 16.26
N ASP A 354 0.11 7.86 15.48
CA ASP A 354 0.33 7.74 14.04
C ASP A 354 1.84 7.85 13.77
N VAL A 355 2.42 6.81 13.21
CA VAL A 355 3.86 6.71 12.94
C VAL A 355 4.24 7.08 11.50
N GLY A 356 3.29 7.53 10.68
CA GLY A 356 3.49 7.67 9.25
C GLY A 356 3.48 6.30 8.55
N ILE A 357 3.96 6.24 7.29
CA ILE A 357 4.02 4.98 6.55
C ILE A 357 5.28 4.20 6.99
N ALA A 358 5.24 3.64 8.20
CA ALA A 358 6.38 3.00 8.85
C ALA A 358 5.93 1.80 9.69
N GLU A 359 5.46 0.76 9.02
CA GLU A 359 4.88 -0.43 9.65
C GLU A 359 5.88 -1.16 10.56
N GLN A 360 7.16 -1.22 10.17
CA GLN A 360 8.21 -1.81 10.99
C GLN A 360 8.35 -1.07 12.33
N HIS A 361 8.36 0.26 12.27
CA HIS A 361 8.42 1.09 13.48
C HIS A 361 7.17 0.92 14.34
N ALA A 362 5.99 0.84 13.73
CA ALA A 362 4.72 0.61 14.44
C ALA A 362 4.78 -0.66 15.30
N VAL A 363 5.26 -1.76 14.73
CA VAL A 363 5.32 -3.06 15.43
C VAL A 363 6.39 -3.07 16.52
N THR A 364 7.62 -2.59 16.24
CA THR A 364 8.66 -2.53 17.28
C THR A 364 8.30 -1.56 18.41
N MET A 365 7.65 -0.43 18.10
CA MET A 365 7.13 0.49 19.11
C MET A 365 6.02 -0.18 19.96
N ALA A 366 5.14 -0.98 19.34
CA ALA A 366 4.14 -1.77 20.05
C ALA A 366 4.80 -2.74 21.03
N ALA A 367 5.88 -3.43 20.62
CA ALA A 367 6.66 -4.28 21.54
C ALA A 367 7.19 -3.50 22.74
N GLY A 368 7.72 -2.29 22.52
CA GLY A 368 8.18 -1.41 23.61
C GLY A 368 7.06 -0.98 24.55
N LEU A 369 5.87 -0.68 24.03
CA LEU A 369 4.68 -0.34 24.83
C LEU A 369 4.20 -1.54 25.65
N ALA A 370 4.20 -2.74 25.05
CA ALA A 370 3.83 -3.97 25.75
C ALA A 370 4.79 -4.27 26.92
N ILE A 371 6.10 -4.12 26.75
CA ILE A 371 7.10 -4.23 27.82
C ILE A 371 6.83 -3.20 28.93
N SER A 372 6.32 -2.03 28.58
CA SER A 372 5.97 -0.96 29.53
C SER A 372 4.63 -1.19 30.24
N GLY A 373 3.94 -2.31 29.98
CA GLY A 373 2.70 -2.71 30.62
C GLY A 373 1.43 -2.15 29.98
N TYR A 374 1.52 -1.61 28.76
CA TYR A 374 0.39 -1.22 27.92
C TYR A 374 -0.06 -2.38 27.02
N ILE A 375 -1.24 -2.23 26.42
CA ILE A 375 -1.81 -3.18 25.47
C ILE A 375 -1.95 -2.47 24.12
N PRO A 376 -0.92 -2.55 23.26
CA PRO A 376 -0.95 -1.91 21.97
C PRO A 376 -1.78 -2.71 20.97
N VAL A 377 -2.71 -2.03 20.30
CA VAL A 377 -3.53 -2.53 19.20
C VAL A 377 -3.06 -1.87 17.91
N VAL A 378 -2.64 -2.69 16.94
CA VAL A 378 -1.95 -2.24 15.72
C VAL A 378 -2.74 -2.69 14.48
N PRO A 379 -3.75 -1.91 14.04
CA PRO A 379 -4.44 -2.19 12.79
C PRO A 379 -3.61 -1.71 11.59
N LEU A 380 -3.26 -2.66 10.74
CA LEU A 380 -2.60 -2.45 9.45
C LEU A 380 -3.35 -3.24 8.37
N TYR A 381 -3.36 -2.76 7.14
CA TYR A 381 -3.87 -3.60 6.06
C TYR A 381 -3.02 -4.88 5.95
N SER A 382 -3.67 -6.01 5.74
CA SER A 382 -3.01 -7.32 5.69
C SER A 382 -1.80 -7.31 4.75
N THR A 383 -1.94 -6.72 3.55
CA THR A 383 -0.84 -6.58 2.60
C THR A 383 0.31 -5.71 3.11
N PHE A 384 0.04 -4.65 3.89
CA PHE A 384 1.09 -3.76 4.42
C PHE A 384 1.73 -4.33 5.69
N MET A 385 1.01 -5.14 6.46
CA MET A 385 1.54 -5.83 7.65
C MET A 385 2.73 -6.74 7.31
N GLN A 386 2.77 -7.32 6.10
CA GLN A 386 3.91 -8.14 5.66
C GLN A 386 5.25 -7.38 5.64
N ARG A 387 5.25 -6.04 5.58
CA ARG A 387 6.47 -5.22 5.67
C ARG A 387 7.12 -5.30 7.04
N ALA A 388 6.36 -5.61 8.07
CA ALA A 388 6.84 -5.75 9.45
C ALA A 388 7.04 -7.23 9.85
N TYR A 389 7.23 -8.15 8.90
CA TYR A 389 7.40 -9.58 9.16
C TYR A 389 8.49 -9.86 10.21
N ASP A 390 9.68 -9.30 10.02
CA ASP A 390 10.80 -9.49 10.94
C ASP A 390 10.49 -8.94 12.34
N GLN A 391 9.88 -7.76 12.43
CA GLN A 391 9.54 -7.14 13.71
C GLN A 391 8.43 -7.91 14.45
N ILE A 392 7.46 -8.47 13.73
CA ILE A 392 6.45 -9.35 14.35
C ILE A 392 7.13 -10.59 14.92
N LEU A 393 7.97 -11.26 14.12
CA LEU A 393 8.68 -12.46 14.55
C LEU A 393 9.66 -12.16 15.70
N HIS A 394 10.62 -11.26 15.46
CA HIS A 394 11.77 -11.04 16.33
C HIS A 394 11.40 -10.22 17.58
N ASP A 395 10.71 -9.07 17.39
CA ASP A 395 10.47 -8.14 18.50
C ASP A 395 9.24 -8.49 19.32
N VAL A 396 8.25 -9.18 18.74
CA VAL A 396 7.00 -9.52 19.42
C VAL A 396 6.93 -11.00 19.76
N CYS A 397 7.00 -11.91 18.77
CA CYS A 397 6.72 -13.33 18.97
C CYS A 397 7.80 -14.04 19.78
N LEU A 398 9.09 -13.83 19.49
CA LEU A 398 10.19 -14.46 20.25
C LEU A 398 10.21 -14.02 21.73
N GLN A 399 9.72 -12.83 22.02
CA GLN A 399 9.61 -12.30 23.39
C GLN A 399 8.26 -12.60 24.04
N ASN A 400 7.34 -13.24 23.31
CA ASN A 400 5.97 -13.55 23.75
C ASN A 400 5.23 -12.33 24.32
N LEU A 401 5.34 -11.17 23.65
CA LEU A 401 4.75 -9.92 24.09
C LEU A 401 3.27 -9.83 23.72
N HIS A 402 2.46 -9.27 24.63
CA HIS A 402 1.05 -9.04 24.38
C HIS A 402 0.85 -7.83 23.45
N VAL A 403 0.86 -8.09 22.16
CA VAL A 403 0.58 -7.13 21.09
C VAL A 403 -0.60 -7.66 20.28
N VAL A 404 -1.62 -6.83 20.09
CA VAL A 404 -2.81 -7.16 19.29
C VAL A 404 -2.62 -6.60 17.88
N LEU A 405 -2.34 -7.48 16.92
CA LEU A 405 -2.22 -7.15 15.51
C LEU A 405 -3.59 -7.29 14.85
N CYS A 406 -4.04 -6.28 14.12
CA CYS A 406 -5.30 -6.36 13.39
C CYS A 406 -5.02 -6.27 11.89
N ALA A 407 -5.09 -7.43 11.21
CA ALA A 407 -4.91 -7.53 9.77
C ALA A 407 -6.22 -7.13 9.06
N ASP A 408 -6.39 -5.82 8.88
CA ASP A 408 -7.53 -5.25 8.15
C ASP A 408 -7.40 -5.60 6.65
N ARG A 409 -8.51 -5.81 5.98
CA ARG A 409 -8.55 -6.17 4.55
C ARG A 409 -7.80 -7.47 4.24
N ALA A 410 -7.98 -8.48 5.08
CA ALA A 410 -7.50 -9.83 4.85
C ALA A 410 -8.29 -10.50 3.71
N GLY A 411 -7.64 -11.38 2.96
CA GLY A 411 -8.21 -12.08 1.81
C GLY A 411 -8.32 -11.19 0.57
N ILE A 412 -9.34 -11.42 -0.24
CA ILE A 412 -9.60 -10.65 -1.46
C ILE A 412 -10.07 -9.23 -1.12
N VAL A 413 -9.34 -8.24 -1.62
CA VAL A 413 -9.64 -6.80 -1.47
C VAL A 413 -10.31 -6.21 -2.72
N GLY A 414 -9.92 -6.70 -3.89
CA GLY A 414 -10.61 -6.39 -5.13
C GLY A 414 -9.85 -5.48 -6.11
N GLN A 415 -10.35 -4.27 -6.34
CA GLN A 415 -9.99 -3.41 -7.47
C GLN A 415 -8.55 -2.86 -7.47
N ASP A 416 -7.86 -2.86 -6.34
CA ASP A 416 -6.47 -2.41 -6.24
C ASP A 416 -5.46 -3.53 -6.62
N GLY A 417 -5.95 -4.75 -6.85
CA GLY A 417 -5.23 -5.82 -7.50
C GLY A 417 -4.11 -6.45 -6.69
N GLU A 418 -3.15 -7.01 -7.40
CA GLU A 418 -2.12 -7.91 -6.89
C GLU A 418 -1.27 -7.34 -5.73
N THR A 419 -1.12 -6.03 -5.67
CA THR A 419 -0.33 -5.36 -4.63
C THR A 419 -1.11 -5.12 -3.34
N HIS A 420 -2.45 -5.26 -3.36
CA HIS A 420 -3.30 -4.92 -2.23
C HIS A 420 -4.13 -6.11 -1.70
N GLN A 421 -4.10 -7.27 -2.36
CA GLN A 421 -4.77 -8.47 -1.85
C GLN A 421 -4.13 -8.95 -0.55
N GLY A 422 -4.94 -9.19 0.49
CA GLY A 422 -4.49 -9.64 1.82
C GLY A 422 -4.42 -11.18 1.92
N MET A 423 -3.67 -11.82 1.03
CA MET A 423 -3.72 -13.26 0.83
C MET A 423 -2.75 -14.06 1.70
N TYR A 424 -1.68 -13.45 2.20
CA TYR A 424 -0.53 -14.16 2.72
C TYR A 424 -0.44 -14.17 4.25
N ASP A 425 -1.33 -13.45 4.94
CA ASP A 425 -1.26 -13.24 6.39
C ASP A 425 -1.30 -14.54 7.21
N ILE A 426 -2.18 -15.50 6.87
CA ILE A 426 -2.21 -16.81 7.56
C ILE A 426 -0.87 -17.51 7.39
N ALA A 427 -0.34 -17.56 6.17
CA ALA A 427 0.86 -18.32 5.85
C ALA A 427 2.10 -17.83 6.62
N TYR A 428 2.33 -16.53 6.69
CA TYR A 428 3.51 -16.03 7.39
C TYR A 428 3.32 -15.91 8.91
N LEU A 429 2.11 -15.58 9.39
CA LEU A 429 1.86 -15.49 10.84
C LEU A 429 1.83 -16.86 11.50
N SER A 430 1.28 -17.90 10.86
CA SER A 430 1.25 -19.26 11.43
C SER A 430 2.63 -19.92 11.52
N SER A 431 3.65 -19.38 10.85
CA SER A 431 5.04 -19.85 10.99
C SER A 431 5.77 -19.27 12.20
N MET A 432 5.15 -18.31 12.92
CA MET A 432 5.80 -17.59 14.03
C MET A 432 5.47 -18.26 15.38
N PRO A 433 6.45 -18.42 16.27
CA PRO A 433 6.22 -18.99 17.59
C PRO A 433 5.29 -18.09 18.43
N ASN A 434 4.51 -18.70 19.32
CA ASN A 434 3.59 -18.04 20.26
C ASN A 434 2.43 -17.25 19.61
N MET A 435 2.36 -17.15 18.29
CA MET A 435 1.31 -16.41 17.58
C MET A 435 -0.05 -17.12 17.73
N THR A 436 -1.10 -16.34 17.95
CA THR A 436 -2.50 -16.78 17.82
C THR A 436 -3.16 -16.02 16.67
N ILE A 437 -3.92 -16.71 15.80
CA ILE A 437 -4.60 -16.10 14.65
C ILE A 437 -6.10 -16.35 14.76
N LEU A 438 -6.86 -15.26 14.80
CA LEU A 438 -8.33 -15.27 14.82
C LEU A 438 -8.89 -14.74 13.50
N SER A 439 -10.05 -15.25 13.08
CA SER A 439 -10.71 -14.85 11.83
C SER A 439 -12.23 -14.79 12.03
N PRO A 440 -12.80 -13.60 12.29
CA PRO A 440 -14.22 -13.42 12.49
C PRO A 440 -15.00 -13.59 11.19
N SER A 441 -16.15 -14.24 11.25
CA SER A 441 -17.10 -14.39 10.14
C SER A 441 -18.25 -13.37 10.22
N SER A 442 -18.40 -12.71 11.37
CA SER A 442 -19.43 -11.69 11.60
C SER A 442 -18.88 -10.47 12.36
N PHE A 443 -19.65 -9.40 12.39
CA PHE A 443 -19.32 -8.20 13.18
C PHE A 443 -19.27 -8.53 14.68
N ARG A 444 -20.21 -9.33 15.16
CA ARG A 444 -20.26 -9.75 16.55
C ARG A 444 -19.01 -10.56 16.94
N GLU A 445 -18.62 -11.53 16.10
CA GLU A 445 -17.38 -12.29 16.35
C GLU A 445 -16.14 -11.36 16.39
N LEU A 446 -16.09 -10.32 15.54
CA LEU A 446 -14.99 -9.34 15.60
C LEU A 446 -14.94 -8.61 16.95
N GLU A 447 -16.10 -8.15 17.45
CA GLU A 447 -16.20 -7.48 18.75
C GLU A 447 -15.77 -8.41 19.90
N GLU A 448 -16.28 -9.65 19.92
CA GLU A 448 -15.94 -10.68 20.92
C GLU A 448 -14.44 -11.07 20.86
N MET A 449 -13.88 -11.23 19.63
CA MET A 449 -12.46 -11.54 19.44
C MET A 449 -11.54 -10.39 19.87
N LEU A 450 -11.94 -9.16 19.61
CA LEU A 450 -11.16 -7.99 20.03
C LEU A 450 -11.16 -7.85 21.55
N ASP A 451 -12.30 -8.04 22.19
CA ASP A 451 -12.40 -8.02 23.64
C ASP A 451 -11.53 -9.10 24.29
N TYR A 452 -11.63 -10.34 23.80
CA TYR A 452 -10.76 -11.45 24.22
C TYR A 452 -9.28 -11.14 24.02
N ALA A 453 -8.92 -10.65 22.82
CA ALA A 453 -7.53 -10.36 22.49
C ALA A 453 -6.91 -9.29 23.39
N VAL A 454 -7.69 -8.31 23.83
CA VAL A 454 -7.23 -7.22 24.67
C VAL A 454 -7.27 -7.58 26.16
N ASN A 455 -8.35 -8.21 26.64
CA ASN A 455 -8.62 -8.33 28.06
C ASN A 455 -8.28 -9.71 28.66
N GLU A 456 -8.21 -10.78 27.86
CA GLU A 456 -8.05 -12.14 28.36
C GLU A 456 -6.79 -12.84 27.82
N HIS A 457 -6.43 -12.58 26.55
CA HIS A 457 -5.28 -13.22 25.92
C HIS A 457 -3.96 -12.72 26.49
N THR A 458 -2.94 -13.57 26.43
CA THR A 458 -1.55 -13.22 26.77
C THR A 458 -0.63 -13.66 25.65
N GLY A 459 0.34 -12.81 25.27
CA GLY A 459 1.22 -13.05 24.14
C GLY A 459 0.71 -12.43 22.83
N PRO A 460 1.39 -12.71 21.70
CA PRO A 460 1.05 -12.13 20.41
C PRO A 460 -0.24 -12.73 19.84
N ILE A 461 -1.11 -11.87 19.34
CA ILE A 461 -2.37 -12.28 18.73
C ILE A 461 -2.69 -11.43 17.50
N ALA A 462 -3.17 -12.08 16.45
CA ALA A 462 -3.60 -11.43 15.21
C ALA A 462 -5.09 -11.70 14.96
N ILE A 463 -5.86 -10.66 14.66
CA ILE A 463 -7.25 -10.75 14.20
C ILE A 463 -7.29 -10.33 12.75
N ARG A 464 -7.67 -11.24 11.85
CA ARG A 464 -7.76 -10.96 10.41
C ARG A 464 -9.21 -10.82 9.96
N TYR A 465 -9.59 -9.67 9.39
CA TYR A 465 -10.96 -9.42 8.94
C TYR A 465 -10.99 -8.77 7.54
N PRO A 466 -12.07 -9.04 6.76
CA PRO A 466 -12.12 -8.64 5.36
C PRO A 466 -12.47 -7.16 5.19
N ARG A 467 -12.27 -6.65 3.97
CA ARG A 467 -12.80 -5.36 3.55
C ARG A 467 -14.31 -5.41 3.35
N GLY A 468 -15.01 -4.35 3.78
CA GLY A 468 -16.43 -4.12 3.50
C GLY A 468 -17.37 -4.71 4.55
N ASN A 469 -18.63 -4.98 4.13
CA ASN A 469 -19.70 -5.36 5.05
C ASN A 469 -19.67 -6.85 5.39
N CYS A 470 -20.25 -7.21 6.54
CA CYS A 470 -20.54 -8.60 6.87
C CYS A 470 -21.52 -9.19 5.85
N GLN A 471 -21.14 -10.31 5.24
CA GLN A 471 -21.96 -11.03 4.27
C GLN A 471 -22.45 -12.37 4.81
N VAL A 472 -22.02 -12.74 5.99
CA VAL A 472 -22.33 -14.01 6.64
C VAL A 472 -23.55 -13.81 7.54
N ASP A 473 -24.66 -14.41 7.14
CA ASP A 473 -25.91 -14.44 7.93
C ASP A 473 -25.92 -15.71 8.77
N MET A 474 -25.11 -15.75 9.80
CA MET A 474 -25.02 -16.85 10.77
C MET A 474 -24.58 -16.31 12.12
N GLU A 475 -25.25 -16.74 13.18
CA GLU A 475 -24.80 -16.51 14.54
C GLU A 475 -23.78 -17.60 14.94
N CYS A 476 -22.50 -17.33 14.73
CA CYS A 476 -21.43 -18.08 15.35
C CYS A 476 -21.05 -17.38 16.67
N ASN A 477 -20.87 -18.13 17.74
CA ASN A 477 -20.36 -17.61 19.01
C ASN A 477 -18.85 -17.81 19.04
N PHE A 478 -18.12 -16.79 19.42
CA PHE A 478 -16.68 -16.93 19.63
C PHE A 478 -16.40 -17.62 20.96
N THR A 479 -15.65 -18.71 20.91
CA THR A 479 -15.01 -19.34 22.06
C THR A 479 -13.56 -19.61 21.67
N PRO A 480 -12.58 -19.09 22.42
CA PRO A 480 -11.17 -19.25 22.09
C PRO A 480 -10.80 -20.72 21.83
N TYR A 481 -10.10 -20.97 20.74
CA TYR A 481 -9.61 -22.28 20.32
C TYR A 481 -10.69 -23.34 20.01
N LYS A 482 -11.98 -22.99 20.05
CA LYS A 482 -13.08 -23.92 19.72
C LYS A 482 -13.66 -23.63 18.35
N SER A 483 -14.04 -24.70 17.68
CA SER A 483 -14.77 -24.62 16.42
C SER A 483 -16.28 -24.47 16.65
N ASN A 484 -16.98 -23.99 15.63
CA ASN A 484 -18.44 -23.97 15.60
C ASN A 484 -18.96 -25.00 14.61
N LEU A 485 -19.68 -26.03 15.07
CA LEU A 485 -20.42 -26.94 14.20
C LEU A 485 -21.66 -26.21 13.65
N VAL A 486 -21.57 -25.74 12.41
CA VAL A 486 -22.64 -24.98 11.76
C VAL A 486 -23.73 -25.89 11.22
N LYS A 487 -23.35 -27.02 10.67
CA LYS A 487 -24.28 -28.00 10.11
C LYS A 487 -23.67 -29.42 10.24
N THR A 488 -24.50 -30.40 10.64
CA THR A 488 -24.17 -31.82 10.55
C THR A 488 -24.62 -32.34 9.19
N GLY A 489 -23.78 -33.11 8.53
CA GLY A 489 -24.04 -33.77 7.25
C GLY A 489 -23.39 -35.15 7.19
N ASN A 490 -23.32 -35.70 5.99
CA ASN A 490 -22.79 -37.05 5.75
C ASN A 490 -21.40 -36.95 5.10
N ASP A 491 -20.64 -38.02 5.14
CA ASP A 491 -19.42 -38.35 4.36
C ASP A 491 -18.36 -37.24 4.11
N ILE A 492 -18.78 -35.97 4.04
CA ILE A 492 -17.91 -34.81 3.71
C ILE A 492 -17.86 -33.87 4.90
N VAL A 493 -16.64 -33.44 5.29
CA VAL A 493 -16.43 -32.42 6.30
C VAL A 493 -15.78 -31.18 5.65
N ILE A 494 -16.41 -30.02 5.80
CA ILE A 494 -15.93 -28.76 5.27
C ILE A 494 -15.48 -27.88 6.43
N PHE A 495 -14.22 -27.44 6.41
CA PHE A 495 -13.68 -26.41 7.30
C PHE A 495 -13.59 -25.08 6.58
N SER A 496 -14.04 -24.02 7.23
CA SER A 496 -13.99 -22.67 6.66
C SER A 496 -13.96 -21.59 7.74
N SER A 497 -13.64 -20.34 7.36
CA SER A 497 -13.58 -19.20 8.26
C SER A 497 -13.75 -17.86 7.52
N GLY A 498 -14.11 -16.83 8.25
CA GLY A 498 -14.18 -15.47 7.74
C GLY A 498 -15.20 -15.26 6.61
N ARG A 499 -14.91 -14.39 5.67
CA ARG A 499 -15.81 -13.99 4.56
C ARG A 499 -16.33 -15.18 3.74
N ILE A 500 -15.47 -16.14 3.45
CA ILE A 500 -15.78 -17.26 2.55
C ILE A 500 -16.71 -18.31 3.20
N LEU A 501 -16.97 -18.22 4.50
CA LEU A 501 -17.89 -19.13 5.22
C LEU A 501 -19.30 -19.13 4.60
N LYS A 502 -19.74 -17.99 4.02
CA LYS A 502 -20.99 -17.92 3.25
C LYS A 502 -21.00 -18.89 2.05
N THR A 503 -19.89 -18.95 1.31
CA THR A 503 -19.74 -19.88 0.18
C THR A 503 -19.68 -21.32 0.68
N ALA A 504 -18.96 -21.59 1.77
CA ALA A 504 -18.88 -22.90 2.39
C ALA A 504 -20.26 -23.41 2.87
N LYS A 505 -21.11 -22.53 3.40
CA LYS A 505 -22.51 -22.85 3.77
C LYS A 505 -23.30 -23.32 2.56
N ALA A 506 -23.26 -22.58 1.46
CA ALA A 506 -23.98 -22.95 0.24
C ALA A 506 -23.51 -24.31 -0.33
N VAL A 507 -22.20 -24.59 -0.28
CA VAL A 507 -21.62 -25.88 -0.67
C VAL A 507 -22.10 -26.99 0.26
N SER A 508 -22.04 -26.78 1.57
CA SER A 508 -22.49 -27.74 2.59
C SER A 508 -23.96 -28.10 2.48
N GLU A 509 -24.83 -27.09 2.24
CA GLU A 509 -26.26 -27.31 2.05
C GLU A 509 -26.55 -28.16 0.80
N LYS A 510 -25.86 -27.91 -0.30
CA LYS A 510 -26.05 -28.60 -1.57
C LYS A 510 -25.57 -30.06 -1.56
N LEU A 511 -24.46 -30.32 -0.88
CA LEU A 511 -23.84 -31.66 -0.83
C LEU A 511 -24.18 -32.45 0.44
N ASP A 512 -25.04 -31.91 1.31
CA ASP A 512 -25.35 -32.46 2.62
C ASP A 512 -24.07 -32.77 3.43
N ALA A 513 -23.08 -31.85 3.38
CA ALA A 513 -21.82 -31.97 4.06
C ALA A 513 -21.88 -31.40 5.48
N THR A 514 -21.07 -31.94 6.40
CA THR A 514 -20.81 -31.31 7.69
C THR A 514 -20.03 -30.02 7.47
N LEU A 515 -20.46 -28.90 8.09
CA LEU A 515 -19.77 -27.60 8.03
C LEU A 515 -19.29 -27.19 9.42
N VAL A 516 -18.00 -26.98 9.53
CA VAL A 516 -17.31 -26.53 10.75
C VAL A 516 -16.67 -25.17 10.48
N ALA A 517 -17.07 -24.15 11.22
CA ALA A 517 -16.44 -22.84 11.20
C ALA A 517 -15.30 -22.77 12.22
N LEU A 518 -14.16 -22.25 11.81
CA LEU A 518 -12.95 -22.13 12.63
C LEU A 518 -12.66 -20.65 12.94
N PRO A 519 -13.09 -20.13 14.09
CA PRO A 519 -12.79 -18.75 14.50
C PRO A 519 -11.31 -18.57 14.89
N THR A 520 -10.66 -19.63 15.42
CA THR A 520 -9.20 -19.67 15.63
C THR A 520 -8.55 -20.50 14.54
N LEU A 521 -7.67 -19.87 13.77
CA LEU A 521 -6.95 -20.52 12.67
C LEU A 521 -5.61 -21.10 13.09
N PHE A 522 -5.00 -20.51 14.14
CA PHE A 522 -3.72 -20.96 14.67
C PHE A 522 -3.56 -20.54 16.15
N PRO A 523 -3.09 -21.45 17.05
CA PRO A 523 -3.01 -22.88 16.81
C PRO A 523 -4.40 -23.50 16.68
N LEU A 524 -4.52 -24.54 15.87
CA LEU A 524 -5.73 -25.35 15.76
C LEU A 524 -5.85 -26.29 16.97
N ASP A 525 -7.08 -26.53 17.45
CA ASP A 525 -7.37 -27.66 18.34
C ASP A 525 -7.29 -28.96 17.52
N SER A 526 -6.11 -29.58 17.57
CA SER A 526 -5.81 -30.76 16.76
C SER A 526 -6.74 -31.96 17.05
N GLU A 527 -7.09 -32.15 18.32
CA GLU A 527 -8.01 -33.24 18.73
C GLU A 527 -9.41 -32.99 18.17
N GLU A 528 -9.91 -31.78 18.29
CA GLU A 528 -11.23 -31.41 17.78
C GLU A 528 -11.30 -31.51 16.25
N VAL A 529 -10.30 -30.98 15.52
CA VAL A 529 -10.24 -31.11 14.06
C VAL A 529 -10.22 -32.57 13.61
N LEU A 530 -9.36 -33.40 14.21
CA LEU A 530 -9.26 -34.82 13.86
C LEU A 530 -10.52 -35.60 14.24
N ASN A 531 -11.23 -35.23 15.30
CA ASN A 531 -12.51 -35.85 15.65
C ASN A 531 -13.59 -35.62 14.58
N TYR A 532 -13.62 -34.45 13.93
CA TYR A 532 -14.53 -34.24 12.80
C TYR A 532 -14.15 -35.06 11.57
N THR A 533 -12.85 -35.31 11.34
CA THR A 533 -12.38 -35.96 10.11
C THR A 533 -12.40 -37.48 10.14
N LYS A 534 -12.39 -38.09 11.30
CA LYS A 534 -12.16 -39.57 11.48
C LYS A 534 -13.11 -40.46 10.68
N ASP A 535 -14.37 -40.06 10.50
CA ASP A 535 -15.41 -40.83 9.82
C ASP A 535 -15.75 -40.25 8.43
N ALA A 536 -15.04 -39.23 7.99
CA ALA A 536 -15.26 -38.57 6.71
C ALA A 536 -14.65 -39.35 5.55
N LYS A 537 -15.32 -39.37 4.39
CA LYS A 537 -14.73 -39.85 3.12
C LYS A 537 -13.85 -38.81 2.45
N LEU A 538 -14.16 -37.53 2.68
CA LEU A 538 -13.43 -36.40 2.12
C LEU A 538 -13.43 -35.22 3.10
N VAL A 539 -12.28 -34.64 3.33
CA VAL A 539 -12.11 -33.38 4.04
C VAL A 539 -11.90 -32.28 3.02
N VAL A 540 -12.66 -31.20 3.16
CA VAL A 540 -12.58 -30.01 2.28
C VAL A 540 -12.24 -28.80 3.12
N THR A 541 -11.32 -27.97 2.67
CA THR A 541 -11.12 -26.63 3.24
C THR A 541 -11.53 -25.59 2.21
N ILE A 542 -12.24 -24.56 2.66
CA ILE A 542 -12.65 -23.42 1.82
C ILE A 542 -12.17 -22.16 2.54
N GLU A 543 -11.18 -21.47 1.96
CA GLU A 543 -10.49 -20.36 2.60
C GLU A 543 -10.28 -19.15 1.69
N ASP A 544 -10.29 -17.96 2.28
CA ASP A 544 -9.99 -16.67 1.63
C ASP A 544 -8.52 -16.30 1.89
N GLY A 545 -7.63 -17.07 1.30
CA GLY A 545 -6.19 -16.99 1.46
C GLY A 545 -5.47 -17.79 0.37
N THR A 546 -4.14 -17.80 0.43
CA THR A 546 -3.30 -18.60 -0.48
C THR A 546 -3.37 -20.08 -0.12
N LYS A 547 -3.24 -20.94 -1.14
CA LYS A 547 -3.23 -22.39 -0.95
C LYS A 547 -2.02 -22.84 -0.12
N THR A 548 -0.86 -22.33 -0.42
CA THR A 548 0.39 -22.67 0.27
C THR A 548 0.47 -21.94 1.60
N GLY A 549 0.57 -22.69 2.70
CA GLY A 549 0.68 -22.15 4.06
C GLY A 549 -0.63 -21.60 4.65
N GLY A 550 -1.76 -21.66 3.93
CA GLY A 550 -3.07 -21.27 4.44
C GLY A 550 -3.69 -22.32 5.36
N LEU A 551 -4.96 -22.11 5.74
CA LEU A 551 -5.73 -23.02 6.61
C LEU A 551 -5.74 -24.47 6.10
N GLY A 552 -5.93 -24.65 4.79
CA GLY A 552 -5.92 -25.97 4.19
C GLY A 552 -4.59 -26.71 4.36
N SER A 553 -3.47 -25.99 4.29
CA SER A 553 -2.14 -26.56 4.55
C SER A 553 -1.96 -26.96 6.01
N LEU A 554 -2.47 -26.16 6.96
CA LEU A 554 -2.42 -26.48 8.40
C LEU A 554 -3.21 -27.73 8.71
N ILE A 555 -4.45 -27.84 8.20
CA ILE A 555 -5.29 -29.02 8.39
C ILE A 555 -4.70 -30.25 7.68
N ALA A 556 -4.10 -30.08 6.49
CA ALA A 556 -3.45 -31.16 5.77
C ALA A 556 -2.26 -31.74 6.56
N SER A 557 -1.47 -30.90 7.23
CA SER A 557 -0.40 -31.36 8.11
C SER A 557 -0.94 -32.20 9.25
N LEU A 558 -1.95 -31.71 9.99
CA LEU A 558 -2.59 -32.46 11.07
C LEU A 558 -3.17 -33.78 10.57
N ASN A 559 -3.88 -33.79 9.45
CA ASN A 559 -4.47 -34.97 8.87
C ASN A 559 -3.42 -36.00 8.46
N SER A 560 -2.27 -35.56 7.92
CA SER A 560 -1.19 -36.48 7.50
C SER A 560 -0.49 -37.17 8.67
N GLU A 561 -0.48 -36.54 9.84
CA GLU A 561 0.08 -37.07 11.08
C GLU A 561 -0.91 -37.94 11.88
N SER A 562 -2.18 -37.98 11.45
CA SER A 562 -3.20 -38.80 12.08
C SER A 562 -3.00 -40.29 11.81
N ASN A 563 -3.53 -41.17 12.69
CA ASN A 563 -3.50 -42.63 12.49
C ASN A 563 -4.34 -43.10 11.28
N HIS A 564 -5.27 -42.24 10.82
CA HIS A 564 -6.19 -42.53 9.72
C HIS A 564 -6.33 -41.30 8.82
N PRO A 565 -5.32 -41.00 7.95
CA PRO A 565 -5.40 -39.88 7.04
C PRO A 565 -6.57 -40.02 6.06
N VAL A 566 -7.37 -38.95 5.94
CA VAL A 566 -8.53 -38.89 5.05
C VAL A 566 -8.14 -38.10 3.78
N PRO A 567 -8.64 -38.50 2.59
CA PRO A 567 -8.45 -37.70 1.39
C PRO A 567 -8.89 -36.23 1.58
N MET A 568 -8.10 -35.27 1.06
CA MET A 568 -8.38 -33.85 1.21
C MET A 568 -8.52 -33.13 -0.11
N LEU A 569 -9.34 -32.09 -0.12
CA LEU A 569 -9.44 -31.08 -1.17
C LEU A 569 -9.30 -29.68 -0.57
N ILE A 570 -8.24 -28.97 -0.96
CA ILE A 570 -8.01 -27.59 -0.55
C ILE A 570 -8.62 -26.66 -1.60
N CYS A 571 -9.62 -25.88 -1.21
CA CYS A 571 -10.21 -24.80 -1.99
C CYS A 571 -9.73 -23.46 -1.45
N ALA A 572 -8.71 -22.93 -2.09
CA ALA A 572 -8.04 -21.65 -1.79
C ALA A 572 -7.67 -20.96 -3.10
N PHE A 573 -7.26 -19.69 -3.01
CA PHE A 573 -6.73 -18.99 -4.17
C PHE A 573 -5.38 -19.59 -4.59
N PRO A 574 -5.07 -19.63 -5.90
CA PRO A 574 -3.81 -20.20 -6.37
C PRO A 574 -2.61 -19.33 -5.99
N ASP A 575 -1.43 -19.95 -5.96
CA ASP A 575 -0.15 -19.29 -5.65
C ASP A 575 0.37 -18.47 -6.87
N VAL A 576 -0.44 -17.52 -7.34
CA VAL A 576 -0.14 -16.58 -8.42
C VAL A 576 -0.57 -15.16 -8.02
N PRO A 577 -0.02 -14.12 -8.66
CA PRO A 577 -0.53 -12.77 -8.42
C PRO A 577 -2.02 -12.67 -8.75
N ILE A 578 -2.83 -12.29 -7.75
CA ILE A 578 -4.29 -12.17 -7.90
C ILE A 578 -4.62 -10.82 -8.52
N ILE A 579 -5.14 -10.83 -9.73
CA ILE A 579 -5.44 -9.64 -10.52
C ILE A 579 -6.51 -8.73 -9.87
N HIS A 580 -6.70 -7.54 -10.43
CA HIS A 580 -7.73 -6.61 -9.98
C HIS A 580 -9.12 -6.96 -10.55
N GLY A 581 -10.16 -6.64 -9.80
CA GLY A 581 -11.56 -6.88 -10.13
C GLY A 581 -12.42 -6.78 -8.88
N THR A 582 -13.72 -6.94 -8.97
CA THR A 582 -14.58 -7.08 -7.79
C THR A 582 -14.35 -8.45 -7.13
N ALA A 583 -14.57 -8.57 -5.83
CA ALA A 583 -14.42 -9.84 -5.12
C ALA A 583 -15.25 -10.97 -5.79
N SER A 584 -16.47 -10.67 -6.25
CA SER A 584 -17.32 -11.64 -6.94
C SER A 584 -16.78 -12.09 -8.30
N GLU A 585 -16.15 -11.19 -9.08
CA GLU A 585 -15.49 -11.56 -10.34
C GLU A 585 -14.28 -12.45 -10.09
N LEU A 586 -13.49 -12.10 -9.07
CA LEU A 586 -12.31 -12.87 -8.67
C LEU A 586 -12.68 -14.25 -8.12
N ASP A 587 -13.71 -14.34 -7.26
CA ASP A 587 -14.24 -15.62 -6.77
C ASP A 587 -14.66 -16.54 -7.95
N LYS A 588 -15.29 -15.97 -8.99
CA LYS A 588 -15.66 -16.74 -10.20
C LYS A 588 -14.44 -17.13 -11.03
N TYR A 589 -13.54 -16.18 -11.31
CA TYR A 589 -12.38 -16.41 -12.16
C TYR A 589 -11.44 -17.47 -11.58
N TYR A 590 -11.21 -17.44 -10.27
CA TYR A 590 -10.35 -18.39 -9.57
C TYR A 590 -11.09 -19.64 -9.05
N ASN A 591 -12.34 -19.87 -9.48
CA ASN A 591 -13.15 -21.04 -9.11
C ASN A 591 -13.38 -21.19 -7.59
N MET A 592 -13.55 -20.07 -6.90
CA MET A 592 -13.85 -20.00 -5.47
C MET A 592 -15.34 -19.78 -5.16
N HIS A 593 -16.23 -19.78 -6.16
CA HIS A 593 -17.68 -19.74 -5.98
C HIS A 593 -18.27 -21.15 -5.78
N ALA A 594 -19.45 -21.24 -5.16
CA ALA A 594 -20.05 -22.50 -4.70
C ALA A 594 -20.15 -23.58 -5.78
N ASP A 595 -20.66 -23.26 -6.97
CA ASP A 595 -20.85 -24.26 -8.04
C ASP A 595 -19.54 -24.88 -8.53
N SER A 596 -18.46 -24.10 -8.60
CA SER A 596 -17.15 -24.64 -8.97
C SER A 596 -16.54 -25.52 -7.88
N ILE A 597 -16.73 -25.14 -6.63
CA ILE A 597 -16.26 -25.95 -5.49
C ILE A 597 -17.03 -27.27 -5.43
N ILE A 598 -18.37 -27.24 -5.59
CA ILE A 598 -19.21 -28.44 -5.64
C ILE A 598 -18.70 -29.40 -6.72
N ARG A 599 -18.52 -28.93 -7.95
CA ARG A 599 -18.01 -29.77 -9.05
C ARG A 599 -16.65 -30.40 -8.72
N ARG A 600 -15.71 -29.64 -8.17
CA ARG A 600 -14.40 -30.15 -7.75
C ARG A 600 -14.50 -31.23 -6.67
N ILE A 601 -15.45 -31.08 -5.74
CA ILE A 601 -15.72 -32.08 -4.70
C ILE A 601 -16.28 -33.36 -5.34
N GLU A 602 -17.28 -33.23 -6.23
CA GLU A 602 -17.88 -34.38 -6.93
C GLU A 602 -16.84 -35.11 -7.80
N GLU A 603 -16.01 -34.40 -8.54
CA GLU A 603 -14.89 -34.97 -9.30
C GLU A 603 -13.92 -35.76 -8.38
N LYS A 604 -13.60 -35.21 -7.21
CA LYS A 604 -12.68 -35.82 -6.24
C LYS A 604 -13.27 -37.10 -5.59
N LEU A 605 -14.58 -37.16 -5.41
CA LEU A 605 -15.27 -38.33 -4.85
C LEU A 605 -15.46 -39.45 -5.88
N ASN A 606 -15.56 -39.09 -7.18
CA ASN A 606 -15.80 -40.06 -8.26
C ASN A 606 -14.52 -40.61 -8.92
N GLY A 607 -13.38 -39.97 -8.68
CA GLY A 607 -12.07 -40.35 -9.23
C GLY A 607 -11.10 -40.82 -8.20
#